data_641e711031bef12f612c8225d6df2f90
#
_entry.id   641e711031bef12f612c8225d6df2f90
#
_cell.length_a   1.000
_cell.length_b   1.000
_cell.length_c   1.000
_cell.angle_alpha   90.00
_cell.angle_beta   90.00
_cell.angle_gamma   90.00
#
_symmetry.space_group_name_H-M   'P 1'
#
loop_
_entity.id
_entity.type
_entity.pdbx_description
1 polymer ?
#
loop_
_entity_poly.entity_id
_entity_poly.type
_entity_poly.pdbx_seq_one_letter_code
_entity_poly.pdbx_strand_id
1 'polypeptide(L)'
;MPEQTIEQETPAAVHTGDKPKYPGFPVTCNGNQLVTEWVETRVTEGGVFYPITPSTEGGEIYQQAFAQGALDVWGNQKLAIECEGEHAAQGGATAVAVTGKRTVNFTSGQGIVYAMEQYYHAPGKLSTMVVEVGARALTKHALNVHCGHDDFYAALDTGWTMLIGRDAQQAADQAIILRKCNELALNPGMNIQDGM
;
A
#
# COMPACT_ATOMS: atom_id res chain seq x y z
N MET A 1 -30.38 38.49 -8.41
CA MET A 1 -29.94 37.52 -7.38
C MET A 1 -28.49 37.80 -7.08
N PRO A 2 -28.07 38.10 -5.85
CA PRO A 2 -26.68 38.39 -5.58
C PRO A 2 -25.87 37.09 -5.60
N GLU A 3 -24.73 37.14 -6.28
CA GLU A 3 -23.70 36.10 -6.28
C GLU A 3 -23.16 35.92 -4.86
N GLN A 4 -23.29 34.74 -4.32
CA GLN A 4 -22.59 34.37 -3.08
C GLN A 4 -21.16 34.01 -3.42
N THR A 5 -20.24 34.89 -3.06
CA THR A 5 -18.79 34.61 -3.08
C THR A 5 -18.50 33.62 -1.95
N ILE A 6 -18.15 32.38 -2.31
CA ILE A 6 -17.66 31.39 -1.34
C ILE A 6 -16.22 31.80 -0.99
N GLU A 7 -16.04 32.39 0.19
CA GLU A 7 -14.71 32.56 0.77
C GLU A 7 -14.14 31.17 1.09
N GLN A 8 -13.08 30.79 0.40
CA GLN A 8 -12.30 29.62 0.75
C GLN A 8 -11.56 29.90 2.05
N GLU A 9 -11.96 29.28 3.14
CA GLU A 9 -11.20 29.31 4.38
C GLU A 9 -9.82 28.65 4.15
N THR A 10 -8.78 29.46 4.24
CA THR A 10 -7.40 28.99 4.26
C THR A 10 -7.20 28.15 5.53
N PRO A 11 -6.72 26.90 5.45
CA PRO A 11 -6.47 26.11 6.64
C PRO A 11 -5.50 26.84 7.57
N ALA A 12 -5.83 26.93 8.85
CA ALA A 12 -5.00 27.57 9.85
C ALA A 12 -3.62 26.92 9.86
N ALA A 13 -2.58 27.73 9.66
CA ALA A 13 -1.19 27.29 9.71
C ALA A 13 -0.88 26.75 11.13
N VAL A 14 -0.50 25.49 11.22
CA VAL A 14 0.02 24.92 12.46
C VAL A 14 1.41 25.52 12.71
N HIS A 15 1.49 26.43 13.66
CA HIS A 15 2.76 27.00 14.10
C HIS A 15 3.51 25.97 14.95
N THR A 16 4.43 25.25 14.33
CA THR A 16 5.50 24.56 15.06
C THR A 16 6.76 25.41 14.94
N GLY A 17 7.36 25.77 16.08
CA GLY A 17 8.42 26.79 16.17
C GLY A 17 9.73 26.47 15.43
N ASP A 18 10.00 25.22 15.05
CA ASP A 18 11.21 24.81 14.34
C ASP A 18 10.89 24.40 12.90
N LYS A 19 11.66 24.93 11.94
CA LYS A 19 11.55 24.48 10.55
C LYS A 19 11.94 23.01 10.46
N PRO A 20 11.14 22.15 9.83
CA PRO A 20 11.49 20.75 9.69
C PRO A 20 12.82 20.61 8.95
N LYS A 21 13.64 19.64 9.38
CA LYS A 21 14.95 19.37 8.78
C LYS A 21 14.83 19.04 7.28
N TYR A 22 13.72 18.39 6.91
CA TYR A 22 13.37 18.02 5.54
C TYR A 22 11.94 18.51 5.26
N PRO A 23 11.76 19.74 4.77
CA PRO A 23 10.43 20.34 4.63
C PRO A 23 9.56 19.66 3.56
N GLY A 24 10.17 18.90 2.65
CA GLY A 24 9.46 18.34 1.51
C GLY A 24 8.98 19.41 0.50
N PHE A 25 8.14 19.00 -0.41
CA PHE A 25 7.43 19.87 -1.35
C PHE A 25 6.00 19.35 -1.57
N PRO A 26 5.01 20.23 -1.74
CA PRO A 26 3.64 19.80 -1.95
C PRO A 26 3.46 19.21 -3.35
N VAL A 27 2.69 18.11 -3.41
CA VAL A 27 2.26 17.46 -4.66
C VAL A 27 0.76 17.25 -4.65
N THR A 28 0.14 17.26 -5.84
CA THR A 28 -1.26 16.86 -6.01
C THR A 28 -1.29 15.46 -6.60
N CYS A 29 -1.73 14.49 -5.82
CA CYS A 29 -1.82 13.09 -6.23
C CYS A 29 -2.86 12.36 -5.36
N ASN A 30 -3.26 11.18 -5.81
CA ASN A 30 -4.06 10.28 -4.98
C ASN A 30 -3.17 9.40 -4.07
N GLY A 31 -3.80 8.58 -3.21
CA GLY A 31 -3.08 7.73 -2.27
C GLY A 31 -2.22 6.67 -2.94
N ASN A 32 -2.72 6.00 -4.00
CA ASN A 32 -1.94 5.00 -4.74
C ASN A 32 -0.67 5.60 -5.35
N GLN A 33 -0.79 6.79 -5.97
CA GLN A 33 0.35 7.51 -6.54
C GLN A 33 1.37 7.87 -5.45
N LEU A 34 0.90 8.47 -4.34
CA LEU A 34 1.81 8.91 -3.29
C LEU A 34 2.55 7.73 -2.65
N VAL A 35 1.83 6.67 -2.29
CA VAL A 35 2.41 5.48 -1.67
C VAL A 35 3.32 4.75 -2.65
N THR A 36 2.90 4.54 -3.90
CA THR A 36 3.66 3.71 -4.82
C THR A 36 4.82 4.45 -5.45
N GLU A 37 4.58 5.62 -6.06
CA GLU A 37 5.64 6.36 -6.78
C GLU A 37 6.70 6.91 -5.82
N TRP A 38 6.26 7.42 -4.67
CA TRP A 38 7.16 8.13 -3.75
C TRP A 38 7.73 7.26 -2.64
N VAL A 39 7.12 6.10 -2.34
CA VAL A 39 7.62 5.19 -1.32
C VAL A 39 7.99 3.84 -1.92
N GLU A 40 7.03 3.04 -2.37
CA GLU A 40 7.28 1.63 -2.68
C GLU A 40 8.28 1.43 -3.83
N THR A 41 8.22 2.23 -4.90
CA THR A 41 9.22 2.15 -5.97
C THR A 41 10.63 2.54 -5.51
N ARG A 42 10.78 3.21 -4.38
CA ARG A 42 12.07 3.68 -3.86
C ARG A 42 12.67 2.77 -2.81
N VAL A 43 11.84 2.05 -2.05
CA VAL A 43 12.30 1.27 -0.90
C VAL A 43 12.16 -0.23 -1.08
N THR A 44 11.58 -0.70 -2.20
CA THR A 44 11.38 -2.13 -2.46
C THR A 44 12.14 -2.63 -3.68
N GLU A 45 12.51 -3.90 -3.63
CA GLU A 45 13.17 -4.63 -4.71
C GLU A 45 12.21 -5.57 -5.44
N GLY A 46 11.07 -5.95 -4.82
CA GLY A 46 10.11 -6.87 -5.41
C GLY A 46 8.68 -6.36 -5.32
N GLY A 47 7.98 -6.28 -6.45
CA GLY A 47 6.54 -6.11 -6.54
C GLY A 47 5.93 -7.38 -7.13
N VAL A 48 5.02 -8.03 -6.42
CA VAL A 48 4.31 -9.20 -6.91
C VAL A 48 2.83 -9.00 -6.62
N PHE A 49 2.01 -8.87 -7.64
CA PHE A 49 0.64 -8.42 -7.51
C PHE A 49 -0.28 -8.99 -8.59
N TYR A 50 -1.56 -8.81 -8.39
CA TYR A 50 -2.62 -9.03 -9.38
C TYR A 50 -3.55 -7.81 -9.40
N PRO A 51 -3.91 -7.26 -10.59
CA PRO A 51 -4.69 -6.04 -10.69
C PRO A 51 -6.09 -6.19 -10.11
N ILE A 52 -6.43 -5.38 -9.12
CA ILE A 52 -7.78 -5.31 -8.54
C ILE A 52 -8.10 -3.87 -8.11
N THR A 53 -9.22 -3.34 -8.56
CA THR A 53 -9.70 -1.99 -8.19
C THR A 53 -10.01 -1.89 -6.69
N PRO A 54 -9.57 -0.81 -5.98
CA PRO A 54 -8.88 0.39 -6.48
C PRO A 54 -7.35 0.31 -6.46
N SER A 55 -6.73 -0.78 -6.04
CA SER A 55 -5.27 -0.92 -5.92
C SER A 55 -4.55 -1.15 -7.25
N THR A 56 -5.26 -1.31 -8.38
CA THR A 56 -4.67 -1.54 -9.71
C THR A 56 -3.61 -0.52 -10.07
N GLU A 57 -3.88 0.77 -9.84
CA GLU A 57 -2.96 1.87 -10.17
C GLU A 57 -1.60 1.71 -9.45
N GLY A 58 -1.59 1.22 -8.21
CA GLY A 58 -0.34 0.95 -7.47
C GLY A 58 0.53 -0.08 -8.20
N GLY A 59 -0.06 -1.20 -8.62
CA GLY A 59 0.63 -2.21 -9.42
C GLY A 59 1.15 -1.68 -10.75
N GLU A 60 0.35 -0.90 -11.48
CA GLU A 60 0.72 -0.29 -12.76
C GLU A 60 1.90 0.69 -12.62
N ILE A 61 1.90 1.55 -11.62
CA ILE A 61 3.01 2.47 -11.32
C ILE A 61 4.29 1.68 -11.01
N TYR A 62 4.18 0.63 -10.21
CA TYR A 62 5.33 -0.22 -9.87
C TYR A 62 5.90 -0.93 -11.11
N GLN A 63 5.02 -1.49 -11.95
CA GLN A 63 5.40 -2.15 -13.20
C GLN A 63 6.05 -1.17 -14.18
N GLN A 64 5.54 0.07 -14.26
CA GLN A 64 6.14 1.12 -15.08
C GLN A 64 7.56 1.47 -14.60
N ALA A 65 7.77 1.62 -13.29
CA ALA A 65 9.09 1.87 -12.72
C ALA A 65 10.06 0.72 -13.04
N PHE A 66 9.62 -0.52 -12.94
CA PHE A 66 10.40 -1.69 -13.35
C PHE A 66 10.76 -1.65 -14.85
N ALA A 67 9.78 -1.40 -15.72
CA ALA A 67 9.99 -1.35 -17.17
C ALA A 67 10.95 -0.24 -17.60
N GLN A 68 11.01 0.86 -16.84
CA GLN A 68 11.95 1.96 -17.05
C GLN A 68 13.35 1.69 -16.48
N GLY A 69 13.57 0.55 -15.82
CA GLY A 69 14.83 0.22 -15.18
C GLY A 69 15.14 1.05 -13.94
N ALA A 70 14.10 1.60 -13.29
CA ALA A 70 14.29 2.39 -12.07
C ALA A 70 14.92 1.54 -10.96
N LEU A 71 15.91 2.09 -10.28
CA LEU A 71 16.55 1.46 -9.13
C LEU A 71 15.88 1.93 -7.83
N ASP A 72 16.06 1.15 -6.76
CA ASP A 72 15.73 1.62 -5.42
C ASP A 72 16.77 2.64 -4.92
N VAL A 73 16.55 3.20 -3.73
CA VAL A 73 17.47 4.20 -3.14
C VAL A 73 18.83 3.63 -2.75
N TRP A 74 19.01 2.33 -2.77
CA TRP A 74 20.28 1.63 -2.54
C TRP A 74 20.95 1.16 -3.82
N GLY A 75 20.35 1.41 -4.98
CA GLY A 75 20.88 1.04 -6.30
C GLY A 75 20.56 -0.38 -6.74
N ASN A 76 19.61 -1.07 -6.10
CA ASN A 76 19.19 -2.41 -6.49
C ASN A 76 18.18 -2.36 -7.63
N GLN A 77 18.24 -3.37 -8.49
CA GLN A 77 17.24 -3.59 -9.54
C GLN A 77 15.94 -4.11 -8.95
N LYS A 78 14.83 -3.71 -9.57
CA LYS A 78 13.50 -4.17 -9.21
C LYS A 78 13.15 -5.50 -9.87
N LEU A 79 12.20 -6.20 -9.26
CA LEU A 79 11.44 -7.30 -9.83
C LEU A 79 9.97 -6.88 -9.82
N ALA A 80 9.26 -7.03 -10.92
CA ALA A 80 7.80 -6.86 -10.98
C ALA A 80 7.20 -8.09 -11.65
N ILE A 81 6.27 -8.74 -10.97
CA ILE A 81 5.57 -9.94 -11.44
C ILE A 81 4.07 -9.71 -11.28
N GLU A 82 3.36 -9.76 -12.39
CA GLU A 82 1.90 -9.87 -12.39
C GLU A 82 1.53 -11.34 -12.48
N CYS A 83 0.71 -11.83 -11.53
CA CYS A 83 0.30 -13.21 -11.42
C CYS A 83 -1.08 -13.42 -12.07
N GLU A 84 -1.54 -14.68 -12.13
CA GLU A 84 -2.87 -15.03 -12.63
C GLU A 84 -4.01 -14.81 -11.62
N GLY A 85 -3.67 -14.45 -10.37
CA GLY A 85 -4.66 -14.20 -9.32
C GLY A 85 -4.00 -13.80 -8.00
N GLU A 86 -4.80 -13.29 -7.07
CA GLU A 86 -4.32 -12.72 -5.82
C GLU A 86 -3.68 -13.75 -4.88
N HIS A 87 -4.15 -15.00 -4.92
CA HIS A 87 -3.56 -16.08 -4.13
C HIS A 87 -2.10 -16.33 -4.55
N ALA A 88 -1.85 -16.45 -5.85
CA ALA A 88 -0.50 -16.62 -6.39
C ALA A 88 0.36 -15.37 -6.17
N ALA A 89 -0.22 -14.18 -6.34
CA ALA A 89 0.47 -12.91 -6.09
C ALA A 89 0.94 -12.81 -4.64
N GLN A 90 0.08 -13.12 -3.68
CA GLN A 90 0.43 -13.08 -2.25
C GLN A 90 1.48 -14.14 -1.89
N GLY A 91 1.34 -15.37 -2.42
CA GLY A 91 2.33 -16.44 -2.23
C GLY A 91 3.69 -16.07 -2.83
N GLY A 92 3.69 -15.52 -4.04
CA GLY A 92 4.89 -15.02 -4.71
C GLY A 92 5.57 -13.89 -3.97
N ALA A 93 4.80 -12.91 -3.47
CA ALA A 93 5.33 -11.80 -2.68
C ALA A 93 5.97 -12.32 -1.37
N THR A 94 5.33 -13.26 -0.70
CA THR A 94 5.90 -13.93 0.48
C THR A 94 7.20 -14.66 0.13
N ALA A 95 7.24 -15.38 -0.99
CA ALA A 95 8.42 -16.12 -1.43
C ALA A 95 9.61 -15.19 -1.73
N VAL A 96 9.36 -14.04 -2.38
CA VAL A 96 10.39 -13.03 -2.62
C VAL A 96 10.87 -12.43 -1.29
N ALA A 97 9.96 -12.11 -0.37
CA ALA A 97 10.31 -11.51 0.91
C ALA A 97 11.20 -12.42 1.80
N VAL A 98 10.93 -13.73 1.82
CA VAL A 98 11.77 -14.67 2.60
C VAL A 98 13.18 -14.86 2.05
N THR A 99 13.48 -14.36 0.85
CA THR A 99 14.85 -14.26 0.35
C THR A 99 15.63 -13.08 0.93
N GLY A 100 14.99 -12.26 1.76
CA GLY A 100 15.57 -11.06 2.37
C GLY A 100 15.32 -9.77 1.56
N LYS A 101 14.53 -9.83 0.49
CA LYS A 101 14.18 -8.66 -0.32
C LYS A 101 12.96 -7.92 0.23
N ARG A 102 13.03 -6.59 0.23
CA ARG A 102 11.85 -5.76 0.50
C ARG A 102 10.84 -5.94 -0.61
N THR A 103 9.64 -6.40 -0.25
CA THR A 103 8.61 -6.79 -1.20
C THR A 103 7.30 -6.09 -0.90
N VAL A 104 6.58 -5.72 -1.94
CA VAL A 104 5.23 -5.15 -1.89
C VAL A 104 4.26 -5.98 -2.73
N ASN A 105 3.02 -6.07 -2.26
CA ASN A 105 1.85 -6.50 -3.02
C ASN A 105 0.79 -5.40 -2.93
N PHE A 106 -0.02 -5.24 -3.98
CA PHE A 106 -1.13 -4.30 -4.06
C PHE A 106 -2.41 -5.09 -4.21
N THR A 107 -3.38 -4.90 -3.29
CA THR A 107 -4.61 -5.69 -3.32
C THR A 107 -5.80 -4.94 -2.68
N SER A 108 -6.96 -5.56 -2.73
CA SER A 108 -8.23 -4.96 -2.33
C SER A 108 -9.32 -6.02 -2.24
N GLY A 109 -10.36 -5.78 -1.44
CA GLY A 109 -11.62 -6.52 -1.51
C GLY A 109 -11.50 -8.04 -1.54
N GLN A 110 -12.10 -8.65 -2.57
CA GLN A 110 -12.06 -10.10 -2.77
C GLN A 110 -10.66 -10.66 -2.91
N GLY A 111 -9.69 -9.87 -3.37
CA GLY A 111 -8.30 -10.29 -3.46
C GLY A 111 -7.70 -10.67 -2.11
N ILE A 112 -8.07 -9.94 -1.04
CA ILE A 112 -7.68 -10.29 0.33
C ILE A 112 -8.29 -11.65 0.71
N VAL A 113 -9.58 -11.81 0.53
CA VAL A 113 -10.28 -13.05 0.90
C VAL A 113 -9.81 -14.25 0.08
N TYR A 114 -9.56 -14.06 -1.22
CA TYR A 114 -9.05 -15.11 -2.09
C TYR A 114 -7.63 -15.56 -1.71
N ALA A 115 -6.80 -14.65 -1.22
CA ALA A 115 -5.43 -14.94 -0.80
C ALA A 115 -5.31 -15.36 0.68
N MET A 116 -6.39 -15.58 1.40
CA MET A 116 -6.41 -15.76 2.86
C MET A 116 -5.45 -16.84 3.36
N GLU A 117 -5.33 -17.98 2.67
CA GLU A 117 -4.38 -19.03 3.02
C GLU A 117 -2.95 -18.50 3.13
N GLN A 118 -2.56 -17.63 2.19
CA GLN A 118 -1.21 -17.07 2.16
C GLN A 118 -0.98 -16.07 3.29
N TYR A 119 -2.03 -15.36 3.73
CA TYR A 119 -1.91 -14.46 4.88
C TYR A 119 -1.63 -15.21 6.18
N TYR A 120 -2.24 -16.38 6.39
CA TYR A 120 -1.91 -17.22 7.54
C TYR A 120 -0.49 -17.78 7.48
N HIS A 121 0.06 -18.00 6.29
CA HIS A 121 1.41 -18.57 6.12
C HIS A 121 2.53 -17.56 6.39
N ALA A 122 2.35 -16.30 6.00
CA ALA A 122 3.43 -15.31 5.95
C ALA A 122 4.05 -15.01 7.34
N PRO A 123 3.27 -14.82 8.43
CA PRO A 123 3.84 -14.61 9.76
C PRO A 123 4.70 -15.77 10.24
N GLY A 124 4.23 -17.01 10.04
CA GLY A 124 4.99 -18.22 10.41
C GLY A 124 6.30 -18.40 9.64
N LYS A 125 6.46 -17.73 8.51
CA LYS A 125 7.69 -17.69 7.71
C LYS A 125 8.59 -16.50 8.04
N LEU A 126 8.21 -15.66 9.01
CA LEU A 126 8.92 -14.43 9.36
C LEU A 126 9.09 -13.48 8.15
N SER A 127 8.11 -13.48 7.25
CA SER A 127 8.10 -12.60 6.08
C SER A 127 7.89 -11.15 6.52
N THR A 128 8.69 -10.23 6.01
CA THR A 128 8.64 -8.81 6.39
C THR A 128 8.00 -7.93 5.31
N MET A 129 7.28 -8.55 4.39
CA MET A 129 6.62 -7.84 3.28
C MET A 129 5.54 -6.85 3.76
N VAL A 130 5.23 -5.90 2.90
CA VAL A 130 4.08 -5.00 3.06
C VAL A 130 3.07 -5.27 1.96
N VAL A 131 1.79 -5.25 2.32
CA VAL A 131 0.67 -5.22 1.38
C VAL A 131 0.04 -3.84 1.45
N GLU A 132 -0.03 -3.16 0.31
CA GLU A 132 -0.75 -1.91 0.14
C GLU A 132 -2.20 -2.23 -0.20
N VAL A 133 -3.11 -1.87 0.70
CA VAL A 133 -4.53 -2.17 0.59
C VAL A 133 -5.32 -0.91 0.27
N GLY A 134 -5.97 -0.87 -0.90
CA GLY A 134 -7.06 0.06 -1.16
C GLY A 134 -8.36 -0.56 -0.66
N ALA A 135 -8.79 -0.22 0.56
CA ALA A 135 -9.92 -0.87 1.20
C ALA A 135 -11.21 -0.66 0.41
N ARG A 136 -11.94 -1.74 0.15
CA ARG A 136 -13.24 -1.70 -0.50
C ARG A 136 -14.19 -2.73 0.10
N ALA A 137 -15.50 -2.46 -0.06
CA ALA A 137 -16.52 -3.37 0.40
C ALA A 137 -16.47 -4.73 -0.33
N LEU A 138 -16.59 -5.82 0.42
CA LEU A 138 -16.70 -7.15 -0.14
C LEU A 138 -18.01 -7.33 -0.92
N THR A 139 -17.92 -8.04 -2.04
CA THR A 139 -19.08 -8.47 -2.83
C THR A 139 -19.94 -9.42 -2.01
N LYS A 140 -21.24 -9.11 -1.88
CA LYS A 140 -22.22 -9.98 -1.23
C LYS A 140 -23.27 -10.43 -2.25
N HIS A 141 -24.12 -9.51 -2.71
CA HIS A 141 -25.15 -9.82 -3.72
C HIS A 141 -24.78 -9.32 -5.12
N ALA A 142 -23.98 -8.26 -5.19
CA ALA A 142 -23.48 -7.67 -6.43
C ALA A 142 -22.07 -7.14 -6.22
N LEU A 143 -21.30 -7.01 -7.32
CA LEU A 143 -19.99 -6.40 -7.29
C LEU A 143 -20.07 -5.00 -6.67
N ASN A 144 -19.19 -4.72 -5.72
CA ASN A 144 -19.04 -3.42 -5.10
C ASN A 144 -17.56 -3.01 -5.15
N VAL A 145 -17.28 -1.83 -5.69
CA VAL A 145 -15.93 -1.27 -5.79
C VAL A 145 -15.73 -0.04 -4.90
N HIS A 146 -16.80 0.38 -4.21
CA HIS A 146 -16.76 1.51 -3.30
C HIS A 146 -16.04 1.18 -2.00
N CYS A 147 -15.62 2.22 -1.30
CA CYS A 147 -15.01 2.13 0.00
C CYS A 147 -15.83 1.26 0.97
N GLY A 148 -15.12 0.44 1.73
CA GLY A 148 -15.64 -0.42 2.78
C GLY A 148 -14.48 -1.08 3.50
N HIS A 149 -14.71 -1.54 4.72
CA HIS A 149 -13.63 -2.04 5.58
C HIS A 149 -13.74 -3.53 5.90
N ASP A 150 -14.75 -4.20 5.37
CA ASP A 150 -15.01 -5.61 5.64
C ASP A 150 -14.00 -6.55 4.96
N ASP A 151 -13.23 -6.06 3.98
CA ASP A 151 -12.16 -6.80 3.33
C ASP A 151 -10.97 -7.03 4.27
N PHE A 152 -10.35 -5.99 4.80
CA PHE A 152 -9.21 -6.18 5.72
C PHE A 152 -9.67 -6.66 7.10
N TYR A 153 -10.91 -6.38 7.53
CA TYR A 153 -11.46 -6.98 8.74
C TYR A 153 -11.53 -8.51 8.65
N ALA A 154 -11.73 -9.08 7.46
CA ALA A 154 -11.66 -10.52 7.27
C ALA A 154 -10.28 -11.11 7.56
N ALA A 155 -9.22 -10.31 7.52
CA ALA A 155 -7.83 -10.74 7.75
C ALA A 155 -7.30 -10.40 9.16
N LEU A 156 -8.12 -9.89 10.09
CA LEU A 156 -7.66 -9.43 11.40
C LEU A 156 -6.98 -10.51 12.25
N ASP A 157 -7.39 -11.76 12.13
CA ASP A 157 -6.86 -12.87 12.93
C ASP A 157 -5.66 -13.58 12.30
N THR A 158 -5.16 -13.09 11.17
CA THR A 158 -4.02 -13.68 10.45
C THR A 158 -2.66 -13.40 11.09
N GLY A 159 -2.60 -12.48 12.06
CA GLY A 159 -1.37 -12.12 12.77
C GLY A 159 -0.55 -11.00 12.10
N TRP A 160 -1.06 -10.39 11.05
CA TRP A 160 -0.41 -9.26 10.38
C TRP A 160 -0.52 -7.97 11.19
N THR A 161 0.53 -7.15 11.15
CA THR A 161 0.46 -5.77 11.64
C THR A 161 -0.34 -4.92 10.65
N MET A 162 -1.35 -4.20 11.13
CA MET A 162 -2.20 -3.37 10.26
C MET A 162 -2.14 -1.91 10.70
N LEU A 163 -1.90 -1.01 9.75
CA LEU A 163 -2.00 0.43 9.94
C LEU A 163 -3.04 0.98 8.95
N ILE A 164 -3.93 1.84 9.45
CA ILE A 164 -5.01 2.44 8.67
C ILE A 164 -4.73 3.93 8.53
N GLY A 165 -4.54 4.38 7.29
CA GLY A 165 -4.28 5.78 6.95
C GLY A 165 -5.56 6.57 6.81
N ARG A 166 -5.60 7.76 7.40
CA ARG A 166 -6.71 8.71 7.30
C ARG A 166 -6.74 9.45 5.98
N ASP A 167 -5.57 9.71 5.42
CA ASP A 167 -5.36 10.47 4.19
C ASP A 167 -4.12 9.95 3.44
N ALA A 168 -3.92 10.43 2.21
CA ALA A 168 -2.82 9.97 1.35
C ALA A 168 -1.43 10.19 1.98
N GLN A 169 -1.21 11.33 2.67
CA GLN A 169 0.06 11.60 3.32
C GLN A 169 0.32 10.60 4.45
N GLN A 170 -0.69 10.32 5.27
CA GLN A 170 -0.56 9.36 6.35
C GLN A 170 -0.34 7.94 5.82
N ALA A 171 -0.98 7.55 4.73
CA ALA A 171 -0.73 6.26 4.09
C ALA A 171 0.73 6.13 3.64
N ALA A 172 1.31 7.17 3.03
CA ALA A 172 2.72 7.17 2.63
C ALA A 172 3.68 7.12 3.82
N ASP A 173 3.42 7.88 4.88
CA ASP A 173 4.22 7.86 6.10
C ASP A 173 4.15 6.48 6.77
N GLN A 174 2.96 5.89 6.83
CA GLN A 174 2.73 4.56 7.41
C GLN A 174 3.40 3.44 6.60
N ALA A 175 3.50 3.54 5.29
CA ALA A 175 4.22 2.57 4.46
C ALA A 175 5.69 2.42 4.94
N ILE A 176 6.35 3.55 5.23
CA ILE A 176 7.73 3.55 5.74
C ILE A 176 7.80 3.05 7.20
N ILE A 177 6.89 3.54 8.06
CA ILE A 177 6.84 3.16 9.47
C ILE A 177 6.57 1.66 9.60
N LEU A 178 5.57 1.16 8.88
CA LEU A 178 5.17 -0.25 8.91
C LEU A 178 6.31 -1.15 8.45
N ARG A 179 6.99 -0.79 7.37
CA ARG A 179 8.14 -1.55 6.86
C ARG A 179 9.23 -1.65 7.91
N LYS A 180 9.59 -0.54 8.56
CA LYS A 180 10.58 -0.56 9.65
C LYS A 180 10.13 -1.44 10.82
N CYS A 181 8.86 -1.33 11.23
CA CYS A 181 8.32 -2.17 12.30
C CYS A 181 8.35 -3.65 11.93
N ASN A 182 7.95 -3.98 10.71
CA ASN A 182 7.92 -5.35 10.20
C ASN A 182 9.32 -5.98 10.16
N GLU A 183 10.32 -5.25 9.69
CA GLU A 183 11.71 -5.73 9.67
C GLU A 183 12.27 -5.96 11.07
N LEU A 184 11.93 -5.12 12.05
CA LEU A 184 12.34 -5.29 13.43
C LEU A 184 11.61 -6.45 14.14
N ALA A 185 10.33 -6.63 13.82
CA ALA A 185 9.48 -7.67 14.44
C ALA A 185 9.55 -9.02 13.71
N LEU A 186 10.11 -9.07 12.51
CA LEU A 186 10.06 -10.20 11.58
C LEU A 186 8.61 -10.67 11.34
N ASN A 187 7.75 -9.69 11.04
CA ASN A 187 6.32 -9.89 10.81
C ASN A 187 5.85 -9.12 9.57
N PRO A 188 4.90 -9.64 8.79
CA PRO A 188 4.34 -8.91 7.67
C PRO A 188 3.35 -7.83 8.11
N GLY A 189 3.04 -6.89 7.21
CA GLY A 189 2.09 -5.84 7.51
C GLY A 189 1.23 -5.40 6.34
N MET A 190 0.05 -4.88 6.66
CA MET A 190 -0.87 -4.24 5.74
C MET A 190 -0.92 -2.74 6.00
N ASN A 191 -0.63 -1.95 4.99
CA ASN A 191 -0.84 -0.51 4.97
C ASN A 191 -2.16 -0.24 4.26
N ILE A 192 -3.13 0.30 4.98
CA ILE A 192 -4.52 0.36 4.54
C ILE A 192 -4.91 1.81 4.34
N GLN A 193 -5.41 2.13 3.17
CA GLN A 193 -6.07 3.40 2.85
C GLN A 193 -7.47 3.13 2.33
N ASP A 194 -8.38 4.08 2.51
CA ASP A 194 -9.69 3.98 1.89
C ASP A 194 -9.55 3.91 0.36
N GLY A 195 -10.37 3.12 -0.25
CA GLY A 195 -10.40 2.95 -1.69
C GLY A 195 -10.94 4.20 -2.42
N MET A 196 -12.13 4.12 -2.96
CA MET A 196 -12.80 5.24 -3.66
C MET A 196 -14.00 5.74 -2.88
#